data_cd23ad5978c368201f13e009110b813f
#
_entry.id   cd23ad5978c368201f13e009110b813f
#
_cell.length_a   1.000
_cell.length_b   1.000
_cell.length_c   1.000
_cell.angle_alpha   90.00
_cell.angle_beta   90.00
_cell.angle_gamma   90.00
#
_symmetry.space_group_name_H-M   'P 1'
#
loop_
_entity.id
_entity.type
_entity.pdbx_description
1 polymer ?
#
loop_
_entity_poly.entity_id
_entity_poly.type
_entity_poly.pdbx_seq_one_letter_code
_entity_poly.pdbx_strand_id
1 'polypeptide(L)'
;MTNPPYSYRQINVASGMTSPSTVHVRNTALHSFFERYLLQKAMSVFRWKMPLNWAKNYFLYGIFYWGYVGIVPTQKFGVIPQLGGVGGYNVFMQPSEFIVANPILPEISKPFTIGVDCEIIRLTPDWIGISDLVSYYADQLAIASEAAGMNMLNSKLSYVFAANNKASAEAFKKLFDQIQQGDPAVVLDTRLKTPDGKNAWEAFSQNVGQNYIASKIFDDMRALENQFCTEIGIPNANITKRERLTTDEVNANNVETFSRSGMWLEQLQDDCKRVRKMFPDLEISVDWRYANDGRNNEPVGTVDGE
;
A
#
# COMPACT_ATOMS: atom_id res chain seq x y z
N MET A 1 17.55 3.00 -26.60
CA MET A 1 17.99 3.48 -25.27
C MET A 1 16.94 3.05 -24.28
N THR A 2 17.26 2.13 -23.39
CA THR A 2 16.36 1.76 -22.29
C THR A 2 16.35 2.90 -21.29
N ASN A 3 15.18 3.46 -20.98
CA ASN A 3 15.07 4.45 -19.92
C ASN A 3 15.65 3.86 -18.63
N PRO A 4 16.47 4.63 -17.89
CA PRO A 4 16.96 4.16 -16.60
C PRO A 4 15.80 3.87 -15.66
N PRO A 5 15.91 2.87 -14.79
CA PRO A 5 14.87 2.55 -13.83
C PRO A 5 14.71 3.73 -12.85
N TYR A 6 13.50 4.27 -12.75
CA TYR A 6 13.22 5.43 -11.88
C TYR A 6 12.61 5.03 -10.54
N SER A 7 12.22 3.77 -10.36
CA SER A 7 11.70 3.27 -9.09
C SER A 7 12.70 2.33 -8.41
N TYR A 8 12.75 2.36 -7.10
CA TYR A 8 13.59 1.43 -6.33
C TYR A 8 13.23 -0.02 -6.58
N ARG A 9 11.95 -0.32 -6.85
CA ARG A 9 11.52 -1.65 -7.26
C ARG A 9 12.19 -2.09 -8.57
N GLN A 10 12.22 -1.22 -9.58
CA GLN A 10 12.90 -1.52 -10.86
C GLN A 10 14.40 -1.70 -10.68
N ILE A 11 15.03 -0.86 -9.83
CA ILE A 11 16.44 -0.99 -9.49
C ILE A 11 16.70 -2.34 -8.83
N ASN A 12 15.86 -2.75 -7.87
CA ASN A 12 16.01 -4.00 -7.15
C ASN A 12 15.81 -5.23 -8.06
N VAL A 13 14.82 -5.19 -8.94
CA VAL A 13 14.63 -6.25 -9.95
C VAL A 13 15.83 -6.33 -10.88
N ALA A 14 16.36 -5.19 -11.33
CA ALA A 14 17.57 -5.16 -12.17
C ALA A 14 18.82 -5.66 -11.43
N SER A 15 18.87 -5.51 -10.09
CA SER A 15 19.94 -6.05 -9.24
C SER A 15 19.74 -7.52 -8.86
N GLY A 16 18.72 -8.19 -9.39
CA GLY A 16 18.41 -9.59 -9.06
C GLY A 16 17.63 -9.79 -7.76
N MET A 17 17.19 -8.72 -7.10
CA MET A 17 16.31 -8.80 -5.93
C MET A 17 14.86 -8.99 -6.39
N THR A 18 14.23 -10.06 -5.96
CA THR A 18 12.85 -10.40 -6.35
C THR A 18 11.83 -9.81 -5.37
N SER A 19 10.66 -9.43 -5.87
CA SER A 19 9.53 -9.09 -5.01
C SER A 19 8.99 -10.34 -4.33
N PRO A 20 8.75 -10.31 -3.01
CA PRO A 20 8.30 -11.50 -2.26
C PRO A 20 6.82 -11.83 -2.48
N SER A 21 6.03 -10.99 -3.15
CA SER A 21 4.58 -11.15 -3.22
C SER A 21 4.09 -11.66 -4.57
N THR A 22 3.10 -12.54 -4.52
CA THR A 22 2.35 -13.00 -5.69
C THR A 22 1.12 -12.12 -5.88
N VAL A 23 0.99 -11.53 -7.06
CA VAL A 23 -0.14 -10.66 -7.42
C VAL A 23 -1.23 -11.51 -8.10
N HIS A 24 -2.45 -11.47 -7.59
CA HIS A 24 -3.60 -12.21 -8.12
C HIS A 24 -4.43 -11.41 -9.11
N VAL A 25 -4.36 -10.08 -9.06
CA VAL A 25 -5.10 -9.18 -9.93
C VAL A 25 -4.47 -9.11 -11.32
N ARG A 26 -5.28 -9.11 -12.37
CA ARG A 26 -4.79 -8.97 -13.76
C ARG A 26 -4.25 -7.58 -14.06
N ASN A 27 -4.83 -6.55 -13.46
CA ASN A 27 -4.41 -5.17 -13.66
C ASN A 27 -3.21 -4.83 -12.76
N THR A 28 -2.03 -5.22 -13.20
CA THR A 28 -0.77 -4.97 -12.49
C THR A 28 -0.47 -3.48 -12.30
N ALA A 29 -0.97 -2.61 -13.18
CA ALA A 29 -0.81 -1.16 -13.04
C ALA A 29 -1.61 -0.63 -11.85
N LEU A 30 -2.84 -1.12 -11.65
CA LEU A 30 -3.69 -0.74 -10.52
C LEU A 30 -3.13 -1.28 -9.20
N HIS A 31 -2.67 -2.54 -9.19
CA HIS A 31 -1.97 -3.10 -8.04
C HIS A 31 -0.73 -2.26 -7.68
N SER A 32 0.12 -1.93 -8.65
CA SER A 32 1.31 -1.11 -8.42
C SER A 32 0.99 0.31 -7.95
N PHE A 33 -0.17 0.85 -8.35
CA PHE A 33 -0.66 2.13 -7.84
C PHE A 33 -0.95 2.04 -6.34
N PHE A 34 -1.74 1.05 -5.91
CA PHE A 34 -2.08 0.86 -4.49
C PHE A 34 -0.86 0.46 -3.66
N GLU A 35 0.02 -0.41 -4.17
CA GLU A 35 1.28 -0.76 -3.51
C GLU A 35 2.11 0.49 -3.19
N ARG A 36 2.30 1.37 -4.17
CA ARG A 36 3.03 2.62 -3.99
C ARG A 36 2.31 3.57 -3.02
N TYR A 37 0.99 3.68 -3.11
CA TYR A 37 0.17 4.51 -2.24
C TYR A 37 0.28 4.07 -0.78
N LEU A 38 0.08 2.80 -0.50
CA LEU A 38 0.11 2.24 0.85
C LEU A 38 1.53 2.27 1.45
N LEU A 39 2.56 1.98 0.64
CA LEU A 39 3.95 2.07 1.09
C LEU A 39 4.33 3.50 1.50
N GLN A 40 3.94 4.51 0.70
CA GLN A 40 4.17 5.91 1.06
C GLN A 40 3.42 6.31 2.34
N LYS A 41 2.22 5.77 2.54
CA LYS A 41 1.45 5.98 3.75
C LYS A 41 2.16 5.38 4.97
N ALA A 42 2.69 4.18 4.86
CA ALA A 42 3.50 3.56 5.91
C ALA A 42 4.78 4.34 6.22
N MET A 43 5.51 4.79 5.20
CA MET A 43 6.71 5.63 5.38
C MET A 43 6.43 6.96 6.07
N SER A 44 5.18 7.43 6.07
CA SER A 44 4.78 8.68 6.70
C SER A 44 4.56 8.58 8.21
N VAL A 45 4.53 7.38 8.79
CA VAL A 45 4.22 7.15 10.22
C VAL A 45 5.24 7.80 11.13
N PHE A 46 6.52 7.71 10.77
CA PHE A 46 7.61 8.23 11.59
C PHE A 46 8.24 9.50 11.02
N ARG A 47 8.72 10.34 11.93
CA ARG A 47 9.54 11.52 11.62
C ARG A 47 11.00 11.15 11.89
N TRP A 48 11.84 11.32 10.88
CA TRP A 48 13.26 11.05 10.94
C TRP A 48 14.07 12.33 10.94
N LYS A 49 15.02 12.43 11.85
CA LYS A 49 16.18 13.34 11.76
C LYS A 49 17.35 12.51 11.26
N MET A 50 17.97 12.94 10.17
CA MET A 50 19.08 12.21 9.55
C MET A 50 20.03 13.19 8.84
N PRO A 51 21.28 12.79 8.55
CA PRO A 51 22.23 13.60 7.81
C PRO A 51 21.71 14.06 6.46
N LEU A 52 22.02 15.30 6.06
CA LEU A 52 21.55 15.89 4.81
C LEU A 52 22.10 15.20 3.55
N ASN A 53 23.27 14.56 3.66
CA ASN A 53 23.88 13.82 2.56
C ASN A 53 23.26 12.43 2.32
N TRP A 54 22.33 11.99 3.16
CA TRP A 54 21.63 10.73 2.96
C TRP A 54 20.47 10.88 1.97
N ALA A 55 20.33 9.91 1.08
CA ALA A 55 19.15 9.78 0.22
C ALA A 55 17.97 9.28 1.04
N LYS A 56 17.21 10.20 1.65
CA LYS A 56 16.10 9.90 2.55
C LYS A 56 15.11 8.88 1.96
N ASN A 57 14.74 9.04 0.71
CA ASN A 57 13.76 8.16 0.07
C ASN A 57 14.30 6.72 -0.09
N TYR A 58 15.59 6.59 -0.42
CA TYR A 58 16.25 5.28 -0.49
C TYR A 58 16.31 4.61 0.88
N PHE A 59 16.68 5.36 1.92
CA PHE A 59 16.72 4.89 3.29
C PHE A 59 15.34 4.40 3.76
N LEU A 60 14.28 5.20 3.57
CA LEU A 60 12.93 4.82 3.97
C LEU A 60 12.43 3.61 3.18
N TYR A 61 12.68 3.58 1.87
CA TYR A 61 12.31 2.43 1.06
C TYR A 61 13.01 1.14 1.56
N GLY A 62 14.30 1.24 1.89
CA GLY A 62 15.06 0.12 2.44
C GLY A 62 14.46 -0.43 3.72
N ILE A 63 14.17 0.44 4.68
CA ILE A 63 13.60 0.04 5.98
C ILE A 63 12.20 -0.53 5.83
N PHE A 64 11.30 0.14 5.12
CA PHE A 64 9.91 -0.28 5.06
C PHE A 64 9.67 -1.44 4.08
N TYR A 65 10.32 -1.43 2.93
CA TYR A 65 10.10 -2.46 1.91
C TYR A 65 10.92 -3.73 2.18
N TRP A 66 12.24 -3.56 2.47
CA TRP A 66 13.17 -4.68 2.70
C TRP A 66 13.33 -5.07 4.16
N GLY A 67 12.95 -4.20 5.09
CA GLY A 67 12.97 -4.44 6.52
C GLY A 67 14.19 -3.93 7.25
N TYR A 68 15.30 -3.70 6.58
CA TYR A 68 16.52 -3.20 7.19
C TYR A 68 17.44 -2.46 6.21
N VAL A 69 18.35 -1.67 6.78
CA VAL A 69 19.40 -0.95 6.05
C VAL A 69 20.68 -1.00 6.86
N GLY A 70 21.79 -1.33 6.21
CA GLY A 70 23.12 -1.28 6.84
C GLY A 70 23.69 0.13 6.81
N ILE A 71 24.20 0.58 7.93
CA ILE A 71 24.91 1.86 8.08
C ILE A 71 26.41 1.56 8.03
N VAL A 72 27.05 1.92 6.93
CA VAL A 72 28.42 1.53 6.62
C VAL A 72 29.32 2.74 6.40
N PRO A 73 30.58 2.69 6.86
CA PRO A 73 31.55 3.72 6.57
C PRO A 73 32.12 3.55 5.15
N THR A 74 32.27 4.65 4.44
CA THR A 74 32.92 4.73 3.14
C THR A 74 34.03 5.77 3.16
N GLN A 75 35.06 5.61 2.33
CA GLN A 75 36.15 6.58 2.25
C GLN A 75 35.71 7.90 1.59
N LYS A 76 34.81 7.82 0.60
CA LYS A 76 34.42 8.97 -0.23
C LYS A 76 33.20 9.70 0.29
N PHE A 77 32.23 8.98 0.85
CA PHE A 77 30.91 9.54 1.18
C PHE A 77 30.66 9.61 2.69
N GLY A 78 31.66 9.24 3.53
CA GLY A 78 31.47 9.11 4.96
C GLY A 78 30.58 7.93 5.33
N VAL A 79 29.84 8.05 6.41
CA VAL A 79 28.90 7.01 6.86
C VAL A 79 27.58 7.16 6.13
N ILE A 80 27.16 6.11 5.40
CA ILE A 80 25.97 6.12 4.57
C ILE A 80 25.11 4.88 4.73
N PRO A 81 23.78 4.98 4.51
CA PRO A 81 22.90 3.83 4.47
C PRO A 81 23.05 3.05 3.16
N GLN A 82 23.12 1.72 3.26
CA GLN A 82 23.20 0.83 2.10
C GLN A 82 22.23 -0.33 2.24
N LEU A 83 21.67 -0.76 1.10
CA LEU A 83 20.98 -2.04 0.99
C LEU A 83 21.98 -3.16 0.80
N GLY A 84 21.64 -4.34 1.31
CA GLY A 84 22.52 -5.51 1.22
C GLY A 84 21.86 -6.75 1.75
N GLY A 85 22.61 -7.85 1.74
CA GLY A 85 22.22 -9.10 2.36
C GLY A 85 22.85 -9.25 3.75
N VAL A 86 22.20 -10.01 4.61
CA VAL A 86 22.74 -10.41 5.91
C VAL A 86 23.19 -11.88 5.87
N GLY A 87 24.21 -12.21 6.62
CA GLY A 87 24.79 -13.57 6.71
C GLY A 87 25.40 -13.84 8.07
N GLY A 88 26.01 -15.03 8.20
CA GLY A 88 26.57 -15.49 9.46
C GLY A 88 25.52 -15.59 10.57
N TYR A 89 25.94 -16.08 11.73
CA TYR A 89 25.10 -16.14 12.92
C TYR A 89 25.91 -15.86 14.17
N ASN A 90 25.37 -15.09 15.09
CA ASN A 90 25.89 -14.94 16.44
C ASN A 90 25.31 -16.01 17.38
N VAL A 91 25.68 -15.96 18.65
CA VAL A 91 25.21 -16.93 19.68
C VAL A 91 23.68 -16.87 19.91
N PHE A 92 23.01 -15.83 19.48
CA PHE A 92 21.56 -15.65 19.56
C PHE A 92 20.86 -15.99 18.25
N MET A 93 21.53 -16.63 17.31
CA MET A 93 21.02 -16.98 15.98
C MET A 93 20.58 -15.76 15.15
N GLN A 94 21.14 -14.58 15.46
CA GLN A 94 20.92 -13.37 14.66
C GLN A 94 22.04 -13.19 13.64
N PRO A 95 21.79 -12.52 12.53
CA PRO A 95 22.81 -12.20 11.55
C PRO A 95 24.02 -11.49 12.19
N SER A 96 25.23 -11.91 11.84
CA SER A 96 26.48 -11.33 12.32
C SER A 96 27.25 -10.57 11.23
N GLU A 97 26.88 -10.73 9.96
CA GLU A 97 27.55 -10.13 8.82
C GLU A 97 26.54 -9.38 7.93
N PHE A 98 27.02 -8.31 7.33
CA PHE A 98 26.27 -7.53 6.34
C PHE A 98 27.11 -7.34 5.07
N ILE A 99 26.54 -7.68 3.91
CA ILE A 99 27.18 -7.58 2.60
C ILE A 99 26.43 -6.54 1.77
N VAL A 100 27.11 -5.46 1.40
CA VAL A 100 26.51 -4.38 0.61
C VAL A 100 26.23 -4.83 -0.81
N ALA A 101 25.02 -4.60 -1.28
CA ALA A 101 24.57 -4.88 -2.66
C ALA A 101 24.59 -3.58 -3.50
N ASN A 102 25.76 -2.98 -3.69
CA ASN A 102 25.91 -1.77 -4.48
C ASN A 102 27.06 -1.87 -5.48
N PRO A 103 26.79 -2.10 -6.78
CA PRO A 103 27.83 -2.26 -7.80
C PRO A 103 28.64 -0.98 -8.09
N ILE A 104 28.15 0.20 -7.63
CA ILE A 104 28.83 1.49 -7.81
C ILE A 104 29.92 1.72 -6.74
N LEU A 105 29.86 0.95 -5.65
CA LEU A 105 30.77 1.05 -4.52
C LEU A 105 31.52 -0.29 -4.30
N PRO A 106 32.38 -0.71 -5.25
CA PRO A 106 33.05 -2.02 -5.15
C PRO A 106 33.99 -2.10 -3.95
N GLU A 107 34.47 -0.99 -3.42
CA GLU A 107 35.34 -0.91 -2.25
C GLU A 107 34.67 -1.40 -0.96
N ILE A 108 33.35 -1.41 -0.89
CA ILE A 108 32.56 -1.88 0.25
C ILE A 108 31.84 -3.21 -0.03
N SER A 109 32.24 -3.96 -1.06
CA SER A 109 31.64 -5.26 -1.40
C SER A 109 32.06 -6.41 -0.46
N LYS A 110 32.95 -6.16 0.48
CA LYS A 110 33.36 -7.14 1.50
C LYS A 110 32.31 -7.24 2.60
N PRO A 111 32.21 -8.40 3.28
CA PRO A 111 31.38 -8.52 4.47
C PRO A 111 31.81 -7.54 5.57
N PHE A 112 30.84 -6.88 6.18
CA PHE A 112 30.99 -6.08 7.39
C PHE A 112 30.49 -6.88 8.58
N THR A 113 31.19 -6.79 9.73
CA THR A 113 30.74 -7.39 10.97
C THR A 113 29.78 -6.45 11.68
N ILE A 114 28.55 -6.90 11.89
CA ILE A 114 27.50 -6.12 12.58
C ILE A 114 27.93 -5.86 14.04
N GLY A 115 27.85 -4.61 14.49
CA GLY A 115 28.26 -4.18 15.83
C GLY A 115 29.74 -3.86 15.95
N VAL A 116 30.57 -4.08 14.90
CA VAL A 116 32.02 -3.78 14.87
C VAL A 116 32.32 -2.78 13.73
N ASP A 117 32.03 -3.14 12.49
CA ASP A 117 32.34 -2.35 11.30
C ASP A 117 31.12 -1.61 10.74
N CYS A 118 29.93 -2.09 11.05
CA CYS A 118 28.66 -1.51 10.61
C CYS A 118 27.57 -1.74 11.66
N GLU A 119 26.52 -0.95 11.57
CA GLU A 119 25.29 -1.17 12.32
C GLU A 119 24.09 -1.32 11.38
N ILE A 120 23.06 -1.98 11.86
CA ILE A 120 21.82 -2.20 11.12
C ILE A 120 20.68 -1.42 11.77
N ILE A 121 19.90 -0.72 10.95
CA ILE A 121 18.61 -0.18 11.32
C ILE A 121 17.55 -1.06 10.68
N ARG A 122 16.65 -1.63 11.48
CA ARG A 122 15.60 -2.54 11.04
C ARG A 122 14.21 -2.08 11.52
N LEU A 123 13.18 -2.33 10.72
CA LEU A 123 11.82 -1.96 11.07
C LEU A 123 11.22 -2.95 12.07
N THR A 124 11.38 -4.23 11.79
CA THR A 124 10.75 -5.32 12.52
C THR A 124 11.78 -6.24 13.14
N PRO A 125 11.45 -6.93 14.24
CA PRO A 125 12.37 -7.86 14.91
C PRO A 125 12.80 -9.04 14.04
N ASP A 126 11.98 -9.45 13.08
CA ASP A 126 12.19 -10.61 12.20
C ASP A 126 13.02 -10.30 10.94
N TRP A 127 13.53 -9.09 10.80
CA TRP A 127 14.35 -8.64 9.67
C TRP A 127 13.60 -8.59 8.32
N ILE A 128 12.28 -8.69 8.33
CA ILE A 128 11.44 -8.64 7.14
C ILE A 128 10.78 -7.26 7.08
N GLY A 129 10.67 -6.69 5.90
CA GLY A 129 9.91 -5.45 5.69
C GLY A 129 8.41 -5.71 5.70
N ILE A 130 7.65 -4.68 5.40
CA ILE A 130 6.20 -4.76 5.30
C ILE A 130 5.70 -4.85 3.86
N SER A 131 6.55 -5.28 2.93
CA SER A 131 6.19 -5.40 1.51
C SER A 131 5.08 -6.42 1.27
N ASP A 132 5.02 -7.49 2.04
CA ASP A 132 3.97 -8.50 2.05
C ASP A 132 2.63 -7.92 2.53
N LEU A 133 2.62 -7.19 3.64
CA LEU A 133 1.45 -6.48 4.16
C LEU A 133 0.93 -5.47 3.14
N VAL A 134 1.82 -4.64 2.59
CA VAL A 134 1.48 -3.65 1.57
C VAL A 134 0.90 -4.31 0.33
N SER A 135 1.51 -5.40 -0.15
CA SER A 135 1.05 -6.12 -1.34
C SER A 135 -0.31 -6.78 -1.12
N TYR A 136 -0.55 -7.36 0.07
CA TYR A 136 -1.84 -7.96 0.42
C TYR A 136 -2.98 -6.93 0.32
N TYR A 137 -2.84 -5.77 0.96
CA TYR A 137 -3.87 -4.73 0.91
C TYR A 137 -3.97 -4.08 -0.48
N ALA A 138 -2.87 -3.94 -1.20
CA ALA A 138 -2.86 -3.43 -2.57
C ALA A 138 -3.63 -4.33 -3.52
N ASP A 139 -3.51 -5.66 -3.38
CA ASP A 139 -4.25 -6.64 -4.17
C ASP A 139 -5.76 -6.54 -3.91
N GLN A 140 -6.17 -6.47 -2.63
CA GLN A 140 -7.57 -6.33 -2.24
C GLN A 140 -8.19 -5.02 -2.77
N LEU A 141 -7.49 -3.90 -2.62
CA LEU A 141 -7.95 -2.60 -3.13
C LEU A 141 -8.02 -2.57 -4.66
N ALA A 142 -7.08 -3.21 -5.35
CA ALA A 142 -7.09 -3.31 -6.80
C ALA A 142 -8.29 -4.11 -7.30
N ILE A 143 -8.58 -5.28 -6.71
CA ILE A 143 -9.74 -6.10 -7.02
C ILE A 143 -11.04 -5.32 -6.76
N ALA A 144 -11.16 -4.67 -5.61
CA ALA A 144 -12.35 -3.88 -5.26
C ALA A 144 -12.54 -2.71 -6.25
N SER A 145 -11.47 -2.01 -6.64
CA SER A 145 -11.51 -0.93 -7.63
C SER A 145 -11.95 -1.42 -9.01
N GLU A 146 -11.45 -2.57 -9.47
CA GLU A 146 -11.92 -3.20 -10.72
C GLU A 146 -13.39 -3.57 -10.65
N ALA A 147 -13.82 -4.17 -9.55
CA ALA A 147 -15.23 -4.55 -9.33
C ALA A 147 -16.16 -3.31 -9.33
N ALA A 148 -15.74 -2.22 -8.69
CA ALA A 148 -16.46 -0.95 -8.72
C ALA A 148 -16.56 -0.39 -10.14
N GLY A 149 -15.47 -0.38 -10.89
CA GLY A 149 -15.43 0.07 -12.29
C GLY A 149 -16.35 -0.76 -13.18
N MET A 150 -16.30 -2.09 -13.07
CA MET A 150 -17.19 -3.00 -13.81
C MET A 150 -18.65 -2.80 -13.42
N ASN A 151 -18.94 -2.59 -12.13
CA ASN A 151 -20.30 -2.33 -11.65
C ASN A 151 -20.86 -1.02 -12.23
N MET A 152 -20.04 0.04 -12.29
CA MET A 152 -20.39 1.32 -12.93
C MET A 152 -20.62 1.16 -14.44
N LEU A 153 -19.80 0.37 -15.14
CA LEU A 153 -20.00 0.08 -16.56
C LEU A 153 -21.28 -0.69 -16.79
N ASN A 154 -21.54 -1.73 -15.98
CA ASN A 154 -22.74 -2.54 -16.07
C ASN A 154 -24.02 -1.75 -15.79
N SER A 155 -23.94 -0.71 -14.95
CA SER A 155 -25.10 0.17 -14.71
C SER A 155 -25.55 0.97 -15.93
N LYS A 156 -24.64 1.15 -16.92
CA LYS A 156 -24.99 1.76 -18.22
C LYS A 156 -25.71 0.79 -19.16
N LEU A 157 -25.60 -0.52 -18.94
CA LEU A 157 -26.25 -1.56 -19.71
C LEU A 157 -27.64 -1.85 -19.13
N SER A 158 -28.53 -0.85 -19.15
CA SER A 158 -29.88 -1.00 -18.60
C SER A 158 -30.73 -2.00 -19.37
N TYR A 159 -30.47 -2.16 -20.67
CA TYR A 159 -31.26 -3.00 -21.56
C TYR A 159 -30.35 -3.79 -22.52
N VAL A 160 -30.64 -5.06 -22.68
CA VAL A 160 -30.08 -5.90 -23.73
C VAL A 160 -31.24 -6.30 -24.63
N PHE A 161 -31.18 -5.97 -25.91
CA PHE A 161 -32.19 -6.34 -26.90
C PHE A 161 -31.68 -7.52 -27.71
N ALA A 162 -32.43 -8.61 -27.70
CA ALA A 162 -32.22 -9.73 -28.60
C ALA A 162 -33.16 -9.54 -29.82
N ALA A 163 -32.58 -9.50 -31.01
CA ALA A 163 -33.35 -9.34 -32.25
C ALA A 163 -33.25 -10.59 -33.13
N ASN A 164 -34.35 -10.99 -33.72
CA ASN A 164 -34.44 -12.22 -34.53
C ASN A 164 -33.79 -12.09 -35.93
N ASN A 165 -33.44 -10.87 -36.34
CA ASN A 165 -32.82 -10.61 -37.64
C ASN A 165 -31.91 -9.36 -37.59
N LYS A 166 -31.01 -9.26 -38.61
CA LYS A 166 -30.03 -8.18 -38.71
C LYS A 166 -30.62 -6.80 -38.83
N ALA A 167 -31.73 -6.67 -39.57
CA ALA A 167 -32.41 -5.37 -39.76
C ALA A 167 -33.00 -4.83 -38.46
N SER A 168 -33.63 -5.69 -37.65
CA SER A 168 -34.10 -5.35 -36.31
C SER A 168 -32.95 -4.99 -35.37
N ALA A 169 -31.83 -5.70 -35.43
CA ALA A 169 -30.66 -5.40 -34.62
C ALA A 169 -30.06 -4.02 -34.94
N GLU A 170 -29.97 -3.65 -36.22
CA GLU A 170 -29.53 -2.32 -36.66
C GLU A 170 -30.50 -1.20 -36.27
N ALA A 171 -31.79 -1.45 -36.33
CA ALA A 171 -32.82 -0.50 -35.90
C ALA A 171 -32.70 -0.23 -34.37
N PHE A 172 -32.53 -1.29 -33.56
CA PHE A 172 -32.31 -1.14 -32.10
C PHE A 172 -31.03 -0.43 -31.77
N LYS A 173 -29.96 -0.67 -32.50
CA LYS A 173 -28.69 0.05 -32.29
C LYS A 173 -28.86 1.55 -32.53
N LYS A 174 -29.52 1.94 -33.62
CA LYS A 174 -29.83 3.36 -33.89
C LYS A 174 -30.71 3.99 -32.83
N LEU A 175 -31.71 3.26 -32.35
CA LEU A 175 -32.59 3.68 -31.27
C LEU A 175 -31.80 3.94 -29.97
N PHE A 176 -30.91 3.04 -29.63
CA PHE A 176 -30.08 3.17 -28.44
C PHE A 176 -29.11 4.34 -28.57
N ASP A 177 -28.50 4.54 -29.74
CA ASP A 177 -27.62 5.68 -30.02
C ASP A 177 -28.38 7.02 -29.88
N GLN A 178 -29.64 7.11 -30.32
CA GLN A 178 -30.49 8.29 -30.16
C GLN A 178 -30.84 8.57 -28.68
N ILE A 179 -31.21 7.54 -27.93
CA ILE A 179 -31.46 7.67 -26.47
C ILE A 179 -30.21 8.15 -25.75
N GLN A 180 -29.01 7.63 -26.10
CA GLN A 180 -27.77 8.09 -25.53
C GLN A 180 -27.42 9.54 -25.88
N GLN A 181 -27.86 10.03 -27.04
CA GLN A 181 -27.69 11.42 -27.46
C GLN A 181 -28.68 12.37 -26.77
N GLY A 182 -29.63 11.84 -26.00
CA GLY A 182 -30.57 12.63 -25.20
C GLY A 182 -31.89 12.94 -25.89
N ASP A 183 -32.25 12.24 -26.96
CA ASP A 183 -33.54 12.39 -27.63
C ASP A 183 -34.68 11.90 -26.72
N PRO A 184 -35.61 12.76 -26.32
CA PRO A 184 -36.65 12.46 -25.34
C PRO A 184 -37.79 11.59 -25.86
N ALA A 185 -37.88 11.34 -27.15
CA ALA A 185 -38.93 10.52 -27.75
C ALA A 185 -38.41 9.68 -28.91
N VAL A 186 -38.65 8.39 -28.81
CA VAL A 186 -38.29 7.43 -29.84
C VAL A 186 -39.58 6.78 -30.38
N VAL A 187 -39.83 6.91 -31.69
CA VAL A 187 -40.96 6.29 -32.35
C VAL A 187 -40.52 4.95 -32.93
N LEU A 188 -41.17 3.90 -32.46
CA LEU A 188 -40.96 2.52 -32.95
C LEU A 188 -41.87 2.24 -34.14
N ASP A 189 -41.30 1.71 -35.24
CA ASP A 189 -42.06 1.23 -36.37
C ASP A 189 -42.84 -0.05 -35.99
N THR A 190 -44.13 -0.07 -36.25
CA THR A 190 -45.03 -1.22 -36.04
C THR A 190 -44.66 -2.47 -36.84
N ARG A 191 -43.80 -2.33 -37.86
CA ARG A 191 -43.26 -3.44 -38.66
C ARG A 191 -42.28 -4.32 -37.88
N LEU A 192 -41.89 -3.94 -36.67
CA LEU A 192 -41.08 -4.74 -35.75
C LEU A 192 -41.89 -5.82 -35.02
N LYS A 193 -43.18 -6.00 -35.36
CA LYS A 193 -43.99 -7.14 -34.88
C LYS A 193 -43.93 -8.29 -35.88
N THR A 194 -43.86 -9.51 -35.37
CA THR A 194 -44.02 -10.72 -36.18
C THR A 194 -45.47 -10.80 -36.71
N PRO A 195 -45.72 -11.57 -37.81
CA PRO A 195 -47.07 -11.78 -38.34
C PRO A 195 -48.07 -12.29 -37.28
N ASP A 196 -47.58 -12.97 -36.24
CA ASP A 196 -48.37 -13.48 -35.11
C ASP A 196 -48.62 -12.44 -34.01
N GLY A 197 -48.31 -11.16 -34.25
CA GLY A 197 -48.52 -10.07 -33.30
C GLY A 197 -47.55 -10.04 -32.11
N LYS A 198 -46.61 -10.98 -32.02
CA LYS A 198 -45.57 -11.01 -30.99
C LYS A 198 -44.42 -10.02 -31.30
N ASN A 199 -43.75 -9.54 -30.31
CA ASN A 199 -42.58 -8.71 -30.51
C ASN A 199 -41.48 -9.55 -31.24
N ALA A 200 -40.89 -8.99 -32.30
CA ALA A 200 -39.75 -9.60 -32.98
C ALA A 200 -38.43 -9.47 -32.16
N TRP A 201 -38.54 -9.10 -30.92
CA TRP A 201 -37.44 -8.82 -30.02
C TRP A 201 -37.79 -9.14 -28.56
N GLU A 202 -36.80 -9.51 -27.79
CA GLU A 202 -36.90 -9.64 -26.34
C GLU A 202 -36.03 -8.56 -25.68
N ALA A 203 -36.58 -7.85 -24.73
CA ALA A 203 -35.84 -6.92 -23.90
C ALA A 203 -35.51 -7.63 -22.58
N PHE A 204 -34.22 -7.82 -22.34
CA PHE A 204 -33.75 -8.21 -21.04
C PHE A 204 -33.43 -6.92 -20.24
N SER A 205 -34.28 -6.60 -19.29
CA SER A 205 -34.06 -5.47 -18.38
C SER A 205 -33.31 -5.94 -17.16
N GLN A 206 -32.12 -5.38 -16.92
CA GLN A 206 -31.43 -5.55 -15.64
C GLN A 206 -32.07 -4.64 -14.58
N ASN A 207 -32.25 -5.15 -13.38
CA ASN A 207 -32.65 -4.33 -12.25
C ASN A 207 -31.41 -3.56 -11.76
N VAL A 208 -31.11 -2.44 -12.43
CA VAL A 208 -29.94 -1.59 -12.14
C VAL A 208 -29.94 -1.13 -10.70
N GLY A 209 -31.11 -0.85 -10.10
CA GLY A 209 -31.22 -0.41 -8.70
C GLY A 209 -30.76 -1.46 -7.69
N GLN A 210 -31.00 -2.75 -7.97
CA GLN A 210 -30.52 -3.83 -7.11
C GLN A 210 -29.07 -4.23 -7.40
N ASN A 211 -28.63 -4.08 -8.64
CA ASN A 211 -27.31 -4.51 -9.10
C ASN A 211 -26.24 -3.42 -8.92
N TYR A 212 -26.65 -2.16 -8.68
CA TYR A 212 -25.70 -1.08 -8.46
C TYR A 212 -25.20 -1.09 -7.02
N ILE A 213 -24.03 -1.71 -6.81
CA ILE A 213 -23.40 -1.88 -5.50
C ILE A 213 -22.09 -1.09 -5.36
N ALA A 214 -21.77 -0.21 -6.32
CA ALA A 214 -20.51 0.53 -6.33
C ALA A 214 -20.27 1.32 -5.05
N SER A 215 -21.32 1.92 -4.45
CA SER A 215 -21.19 2.63 -3.18
C SER A 215 -20.74 1.71 -2.03
N LYS A 216 -21.26 0.48 -1.97
CA LYS A 216 -20.85 -0.51 -0.97
C LYS A 216 -19.39 -0.93 -1.17
N ILE A 217 -18.98 -1.13 -2.42
CA ILE A 217 -17.58 -1.47 -2.74
C ILE A 217 -16.63 -0.33 -2.30
N PHE A 218 -17.01 0.94 -2.48
CA PHE A 218 -16.21 2.06 -1.99
C PHE A 218 -16.17 2.14 -0.45
N ASP A 219 -17.24 1.76 0.23
CA ASP A 219 -17.25 1.67 1.69
C ASP A 219 -16.34 0.52 2.16
N ASP A 220 -16.35 -0.62 1.47
CA ASP A 220 -15.45 -1.75 1.72
C ASP A 220 -13.97 -1.35 1.47
N MET A 221 -13.68 -0.59 0.40
CA MET A 221 -12.34 -0.07 0.13
C MET A 221 -11.84 0.86 1.26
N ARG A 222 -12.72 1.72 1.78
CA ARG A 222 -12.39 2.57 2.95
C ARG A 222 -12.14 1.73 4.20
N ALA A 223 -12.92 0.68 4.40
CA ALA A 223 -12.71 -0.25 5.53
C ALA A 223 -11.36 -0.96 5.44
N LEU A 224 -10.97 -1.46 4.25
CA LEU A 224 -9.66 -2.03 3.99
C LEU A 224 -8.52 -1.04 4.24
N GLU A 225 -8.68 0.20 3.78
CA GLU A 225 -7.69 1.26 4.01
C GLU A 225 -7.55 1.61 5.50
N ASN A 226 -8.66 1.68 6.23
CA ASN A 226 -8.66 1.91 7.67
C ASN A 226 -8.00 0.76 8.43
N GLN A 227 -8.26 -0.49 8.02
CA GLN A 227 -7.62 -1.66 8.59
C GLN A 227 -6.10 -1.61 8.37
N PHE A 228 -5.66 -1.31 7.15
CA PHE A 228 -4.24 -1.08 6.87
C PHE A 228 -3.64 0.03 7.76
N CYS A 229 -4.35 1.15 7.95
CA CYS A 229 -3.90 2.23 8.83
C CYS A 229 -3.73 1.76 10.27
N THR A 230 -4.65 0.94 10.78
CA THR A 230 -4.52 0.33 12.12
C THR A 230 -3.28 -0.54 12.22
N GLU A 231 -3.02 -1.38 11.20
CA GLU A 231 -1.85 -2.27 11.17
C GLU A 231 -0.50 -1.51 11.21
N ILE A 232 -0.43 -0.35 10.56
CA ILE A 232 0.80 0.46 10.52
C ILE A 232 0.87 1.56 11.58
N GLY A 233 -0.14 1.67 12.45
CA GLY A 233 -0.15 2.63 13.56
C GLY A 233 -0.58 4.04 13.20
N ILE A 234 -1.36 4.22 12.15
CA ILE A 234 -2.01 5.50 11.86
C ILE A 234 -3.38 5.52 12.52
N PRO A 235 -3.64 6.44 13.48
CA PRO A 235 -4.96 6.58 14.07
C PRO A 235 -6.02 6.85 13.00
N ASN A 236 -7.09 6.07 13.02
CA ASN A 236 -8.22 6.26 12.12
C ASN A 236 -9.53 6.24 12.93
N ALA A 237 -10.52 7.01 12.46
CA ALA A 237 -11.87 6.92 13.00
C ALA A 237 -12.58 5.75 12.31
N ASN A 238 -13.07 4.80 13.09
CA ASN A 238 -13.86 3.69 12.58
C ASN A 238 -15.23 4.22 12.10
N ILE A 239 -15.32 4.59 10.82
CA ILE A 239 -16.47 5.29 10.22
C ILE A 239 -17.65 4.33 9.96
N THR A 240 -17.50 3.05 10.21
CA THR A 240 -18.53 2.03 9.96
C THR A 240 -19.73 2.12 10.92
N LYS A 241 -19.59 2.78 12.05
CA LYS A 241 -20.72 3.03 12.96
C LYS A 241 -21.43 4.33 12.58
N ARG A 242 -22.71 4.23 12.22
CA ARG A 242 -23.62 5.39 12.02
C ARG A 242 -23.97 6.12 13.32
N GLU A 243 -23.55 5.58 14.47
CA GLU A 243 -23.76 6.15 15.81
C GLU A 243 -22.50 6.84 16.32
N ARG A 244 -22.64 7.78 17.24
CA ARG A 244 -21.52 8.48 17.88
C ARG A 244 -20.62 7.47 18.59
N LEU A 245 -19.35 7.42 18.20
CA LEU A 245 -18.32 6.67 18.92
C LEU A 245 -18.20 7.21 20.35
N THR A 246 -18.18 6.32 21.33
CA THR A 246 -17.84 6.69 22.70
C THR A 246 -16.34 6.93 22.82
N THR A 247 -15.93 7.76 23.78
CA THR A 247 -14.50 8.05 24.03
C THR A 247 -13.71 6.76 24.33
N ASP A 248 -14.34 5.81 25.00
CA ASP A 248 -13.71 4.53 25.37
C ASP A 248 -13.47 3.63 24.15
N GLU A 249 -14.37 3.62 23.17
CA GLU A 249 -14.19 2.86 21.92
C GLU A 249 -13.04 3.45 21.07
N VAL A 250 -12.92 4.78 21.03
CA VAL A 250 -11.80 5.46 20.36
C VAL A 250 -10.47 5.16 21.06
N ASN A 251 -10.45 5.15 22.38
CA ASN A 251 -9.26 4.84 23.16
C ASN A 251 -8.83 3.38 23.00
N ALA A 252 -9.77 2.43 23.01
CA ALA A 252 -9.47 1.00 22.78
C ALA A 252 -8.86 0.78 21.41
N ASN A 253 -9.41 1.39 20.35
CA ASN A 253 -8.87 1.31 19.01
C ASN A 253 -7.46 1.93 18.90
N ASN A 254 -7.19 3.01 19.64
CA ASN A 254 -5.88 3.64 19.68
C ASN A 254 -4.83 2.72 20.34
N VAL A 255 -5.17 2.00 21.40
CA VAL A 255 -4.24 1.05 22.05
C VAL A 255 -3.83 -0.07 21.09
N GLU A 256 -4.77 -0.65 20.36
CA GLU A 256 -4.46 -1.66 19.35
C GLU A 256 -3.59 -1.09 18.22
N THR A 257 -3.96 0.09 17.71
CA THR A 257 -3.24 0.79 16.64
C THR A 257 -1.77 1.06 17.02
N PHE A 258 -1.50 1.43 18.26
CA PHE A 258 -0.13 1.77 18.70
C PHE A 258 0.68 0.57 19.19
N SER A 259 0.09 -0.59 19.44
CA SER A 259 0.82 -1.73 20.01
C SER A 259 1.92 -2.25 19.08
N ARG A 260 1.58 -2.54 17.83
CA ARG A 260 2.52 -3.07 16.83
C ARG A 260 3.52 -2.02 16.34
N SER A 261 3.03 -0.86 16.00
CA SER A 261 3.85 0.24 15.53
C SER A 261 4.71 0.86 16.64
N GLY A 262 4.28 0.77 17.91
CA GLY A 262 5.09 1.10 19.08
C GLY A 262 6.34 0.22 19.17
N MET A 263 6.19 -1.09 18.98
CA MET A 263 7.31 -2.02 18.91
C MET A 263 8.29 -1.67 17.76
N TRP A 264 7.77 -1.23 16.61
CA TRP A 264 8.64 -0.75 15.53
C TRP A 264 9.41 0.49 15.93
N LEU A 265 8.75 1.45 16.59
CA LEU A 265 9.42 2.67 17.05
C LEU A 265 10.51 2.38 18.06
N GLU A 266 10.24 1.54 19.05
CA GLU A 266 11.25 1.11 20.05
C GLU A 266 12.45 0.47 19.36
N GLN A 267 12.20 -0.46 18.44
CA GLN A 267 13.27 -1.12 17.67
C GLN A 267 14.10 -0.09 16.89
N LEU A 268 13.46 0.81 16.17
CA LEU A 268 14.13 1.86 15.40
C LEU A 268 14.92 2.82 16.29
N GLN A 269 14.39 3.20 17.47
CA GLN A 269 15.07 4.07 18.42
C GLN A 269 16.31 3.40 19.01
N ASP A 270 16.23 2.12 19.34
CA ASP A 270 17.35 1.36 19.87
C ASP A 270 18.44 1.16 18.81
N ASP A 271 18.04 0.91 17.56
CA ASP A 271 18.98 0.84 16.45
C ASP A 271 19.68 2.19 16.22
N CYS A 272 18.94 3.31 16.27
CA CYS A 272 19.52 4.64 16.20
C CYS A 272 20.51 4.92 17.35
N LYS A 273 20.24 4.42 18.57
CA LYS A 273 21.20 4.51 19.70
C LYS A 273 22.49 3.74 19.41
N ARG A 274 22.39 2.51 18.86
CA ARG A 274 23.57 1.72 18.48
C ARG A 274 24.39 2.39 17.39
N VAL A 275 23.71 2.90 16.35
CA VAL A 275 24.38 3.66 15.26
C VAL A 275 25.13 4.87 15.81
N ARG A 276 24.52 5.67 16.69
CA ARG A 276 25.20 6.83 17.30
C ARG A 276 26.35 6.45 18.22
N LYS A 277 26.26 5.29 18.87
CA LYS A 277 27.38 4.78 19.69
C LYS A 277 28.58 4.40 18.82
N MET A 278 28.35 3.82 17.65
CA MET A 278 29.40 3.44 16.70
C MET A 278 29.95 4.65 15.92
N PHE A 279 29.06 5.56 15.53
CA PHE A 279 29.37 6.76 14.75
C PHE A 279 28.91 8.01 15.50
N PRO A 280 29.69 8.52 16.48
CA PRO A 280 29.25 9.62 17.36
C PRO A 280 28.90 10.93 16.63
N ASP A 281 29.55 11.19 15.49
CA ASP A 281 29.31 12.38 14.68
C ASP A 281 28.03 12.30 13.83
N LEU A 282 27.33 11.15 13.86
CA LEU A 282 26.14 10.93 13.04
C LEU A 282 24.86 11.30 13.81
N GLU A 283 24.21 12.36 13.39
CA GLU A 283 22.90 12.74 13.92
C GLU A 283 21.77 11.93 13.29
N ILE A 284 21.28 10.91 13.98
CA ILE A 284 20.12 10.13 13.56
C ILE A 284 19.15 9.92 14.73
N SER A 285 17.86 10.18 14.50
CA SER A 285 16.80 9.85 15.45
C SER A 285 15.47 9.66 14.73
N VAL A 286 14.56 8.98 15.40
CA VAL A 286 13.22 8.69 14.91
C VAL A 286 12.20 8.88 16.02
N ASP A 287 11.06 9.48 15.66
CA ASP A 287 9.93 9.71 16.55
C ASP A 287 8.61 9.58 15.79
N TRP A 288 7.50 9.52 16.51
CA TRP A 288 6.19 9.61 15.92
C TRP A 288 6.00 10.92 15.17
N ARG A 289 5.43 10.87 13.98
CA ARG A 289 5.07 12.08 13.24
C ARG A 289 3.91 12.83 13.91
N TYR A 290 2.96 12.10 14.45
CA TYR A 290 1.68 12.60 14.97
C TYR A 290 1.68 12.78 16.50
N ALA A 291 2.81 12.63 17.18
CA ALA A 291 2.92 12.78 18.63
C ALA A 291 2.61 14.21 19.14
N ASN A 292 2.67 15.23 18.28
CA ASN A 292 2.51 16.64 18.66
C ASN A 292 1.08 17.21 18.48
N ASP A 293 0.08 16.41 18.10
CA ASP A 293 -1.30 16.90 17.94
C ASP A 293 -2.08 16.89 19.27
N GLY A 294 -1.47 17.39 20.35
CA GLY A 294 -2.19 17.77 21.58
C GLY A 294 -2.73 16.62 22.43
N ARG A 295 -2.27 15.40 22.25
CA ARG A 295 -2.59 14.27 23.12
C ARG A 295 -1.38 13.94 23.98
N ASN A 296 -1.38 14.44 25.20
CA ASN A 296 -0.48 14.00 26.26
C ASN A 296 -0.73 12.51 26.52
N ASN A 297 -0.02 11.62 25.85
CA ASN A 297 0.20 10.28 26.37
C ASN A 297 1.33 10.43 27.41
N GLU A 298 0.96 10.78 28.64
CA GLU A 298 1.83 10.51 29.77
C GLU A 298 2.02 8.99 29.82
N PRO A 299 3.27 8.48 29.90
CA PRO A 299 3.49 7.08 30.19
C PRO A 299 2.79 6.78 31.53
N VAL A 300 2.01 5.71 31.55
CA VAL A 300 1.40 5.17 32.77
C VAL A 300 2.48 5.09 33.84
N GLY A 301 2.34 5.91 34.87
CA GLY A 301 3.32 6.07 35.90
C GLY A 301 3.70 4.73 36.50
N THR A 302 5.00 4.54 36.66
CA THR A 302 5.56 3.58 37.61
C THR A 302 4.87 3.84 38.94
N VAL A 303 4.10 2.88 39.39
CA VAL A 303 3.61 2.83 40.78
C VAL A 303 4.84 2.60 41.63
N ASP A 304 5.40 3.68 42.17
CA ASP A 304 6.34 3.57 43.31
C ASP A 304 5.56 3.03 44.49
N GLY A 305 5.81 1.75 44.78
CA GLY A 305 5.30 1.11 45.97
C GLY A 305 6.10 1.61 47.18
N GLU A 306 5.41 2.21 48.12
CA GLU A 306 5.79 2.17 49.54
C GLU A 306 5.39 0.83 50.18
#